data_b68fa7ba20b21c912e24cef9be02790a
#
_entry.id   b68fa7ba20b21c912e24cef9be02790a
#
_cell.length_a   1.000
_cell.length_b   1.000
_cell.length_c   1.000
_cell.angle_alpha   90.00
_cell.angle_beta   90.00
_cell.angle_gamma   90.00
#
_symmetry.space_group_name_H-M   'P 1'
#
loop_
_entity.id
_entity.type
_entity.pdbx_description
1 polymer ?
#
loop_
_entity_poly.entity_id
_entity_poly.type
_entity_poly.pdbx_seq_one_letter_code
_entity_poly.pdbx_strand_id
1 'polypeptide(L)'
;MLQCQMKPPRRILVVDDEPDIRRLNAEVLECSGYKVDTAEDGIAGWKVLHAVSHAPDSYDLLITDHDMPGLTGLALIKKVRAARMALPVIVATGTLPPEDLFIRYPWLQPAATLVKPYSIEQLLGTVEAVLRTVTSSRKQIAPPPNWPSVGGLQL
;
A
#
# COMPACT_ATOMS: atom_id res chain seq x y z
N MET A 1 34.38 18.14 6.56
CA MET A 1 32.95 18.44 6.76
C MET A 1 32.13 17.24 6.36
N LEU A 2 31.59 16.57 7.34
CA LEU A 2 30.62 15.50 7.10
C LEU A 2 29.29 16.15 6.72
N GLN A 3 28.99 16.18 5.43
CA GLN A 3 27.64 16.47 4.97
C GLN A 3 26.78 15.26 5.32
N CYS A 4 26.01 15.38 6.39
CA CYS A 4 24.90 14.50 6.62
C CYS A 4 23.93 14.68 5.46
N GLN A 5 24.02 13.84 4.44
CA GLN A 5 22.97 13.73 3.44
C GLN A 5 21.77 13.13 4.13
N MET A 6 20.92 14.00 4.66
CA MET A 6 19.62 13.58 5.16
C MET A 6 18.82 13.06 3.97
N LYS A 7 18.58 11.73 3.94
CA LYS A 7 17.67 11.16 2.96
C LYS A 7 16.30 11.81 3.15
N PRO A 8 15.61 12.17 2.05
CA PRO A 8 14.25 12.68 2.17
C PRO A 8 13.37 11.66 2.90
N PRO A 9 12.38 12.10 3.69
CA PRO A 9 11.49 11.20 4.40
C PRO A 9 10.71 10.33 3.42
N ARG A 10 10.50 9.06 3.79
CA ARG A 10 9.65 8.14 3.03
C ARG A 10 8.22 8.65 3.00
N ARG A 11 7.61 8.56 1.85
CA ARG A 11 6.25 9.05 1.61
C ARG A 11 5.26 7.89 1.58
N ILE A 12 4.24 7.96 2.43
CA ILE A 12 3.25 6.91 2.61
C ILE A 12 1.86 7.45 2.28
N LEU A 13 1.10 6.70 1.50
CA LEU A 13 -0.33 6.96 1.32
C LEU A 13 -1.13 6.00 2.19
N VAL A 14 -2.01 6.54 3.02
CA VAL A 14 -2.94 5.77 3.86
C VAL A 14 -4.35 5.90 3.29
N VAL A 15 -4.95 4.78 2.94
CA VAL A 15 -6.31 4.70 2.39
C VAL A 15 -7.19 3.91 3.36
N ASP A 16 -8.18 4.57 3.92
CA ASP A 16 -9.12 3.95 4.86
C ASP A 16 -10.42 4.77 4.86
N ASP A 17 -11.56 4.11 4.82
CA ASP A 17 -12.87 4.76 4.83
C ASP A 17 -13.32 5.21 6.22
N GLU A 18 -12.70 4.69 7.27
CA GLU A 18 -12.95 5.12 8.65
C GLU A 18 -12.09 6.34 9.02
N PRO A 19 -12.71 7.53 9.21
CA PRO A 19 -11.94 8.76 9.43
C PRO A 19 -11.03 8.73 10.65
N ASP A 20 -11.47 8.12 11.74
CA ASP A 20 -10.71 8.08 12.99
C ASP A 20 -9.47 7.18 12.86
N ILE A 21 -9.61 6.01 12.22
CA ILE A 21 -8.49 5.08 11.98
C ILE A 21 -7.51 5.70 10.99
N ARG A 22 -8.02 6.29 9.92
CA ARG A 22 -7.20 6.98 8.92
C ARG A 22 -6.35 8.08 9.55
N ARG A 23 -6.96 8.93 10.38
CA ARG A 23 -6.27 10.00 11.08
C ARG A 23 -5.25 9.47 12.08
N LEU A 24 -5.62 8.47 12.89
CA LEU A 24 -4.71 7.87 13.86
C LEU A 24 -3.46 7.28 13.18
N ASN A 25 -3.66 6.51 12.14
CA ASN A 25 -2.55 5.92 11.38
C ASN A 25 -1.62 7.00 10.80
N ALA A 26 -2.20 8.07 10.24
CA ALA A 26 -1.43 9.17 9.70
C ALA A 26 -0.60 9.87 10.78
N GLU A 27 -1.21 10.21 11.90
CA GLU A 27 -0.53 10.87 13.02
C GLU A 27 0.62 10.03 13.57
N VAL A 28 0.40 8.73 13.78
CA VAL A 28 1.41 7.81 14.29
C VAL A 28 2.61 7.72 13.34
N LEU A 29 2.34 7.62 12.05
CA LEU A 29 3.39 7.53 11.02
C LEU A 29 4.16 8.85 10.88
N GLU A 30 3.46 9.98 10.91
CA GLU A 30 4.10 11.31 10.88
C GLU A 30 5.01 11.54 12.09
N CYS A 31 4.57 11.13 13.28
CA CYS A 31 5.39 11.18 14.50
C CYS A 31 6.64 10.30 14.39
N SER A 32 6.63 9.30 13.56
CA SER A 32 7.78 8.40 13.32
C SER A 32 8.69 8.88 12.19
N GLY A 33 8.45 10.06 11.63
CA GLY A 33 9.30 10.69 10.63
C GLY A 33 8.91 10.44 9.18
N TYR A 34 7.78 9.80 8.91
CA TYR A 34 7.27 9.61 7.56
C TYR A 34 6.47 10.82 7.08
N LYS A 35 6.46 11.05 5.78
CA LYS A 35 5.55 11.99 5.15
C LYS A 35 4.29 11.25 4.72
N VAL A 36 3.13 11.66 5.22
CA VAL A 36 1.89 10.90 5.05
C VAL A 36 0.83 11.75 4.35
N ASP A 37 0.24 11.18 3.30
CA ASP A 37 -1.00 11.65 2.71
C ASP A 37 -2.09 10.61 2.96
N THR A 38 -3.34 11.04 2.92
CA THR A 38 -4.49 10.17 3.19
C THR A 38 -5.52 10.25 2.08
N ALA A 39 -6.27 9.16 1.90
CA ALA A 39 -7.43 9.12 1.02
C ALA A 39 -8.58 8.40 1.73
N GLU A 40 -9.80 8.85 1.48
CA GLU A 40 -10.99 8.39 2.18
C GLU A 40 -11.57 7.07 1.67
N ASP A 41 -11.18 6.66 0.48
CA ASP A 41 -11.61 5.39 -0.14
C ASP A 41 -10.63 4.94 -1.24
N GLY A 42 -10.87 3.76 -1.79
CA GLY A 42 -10.01 3.19 -2.83
C GLY A 42 -10.00 4.00 -4.11
N ILE A 43 -11.11 4.63 -4.47
CA ILE A 43 -11.20 5.47 -5.68
C ILE A 43 -10.37 6.73 -5.52
N ALA A 44 -10.51 7.42 -4.39
CA ALA A 44 -9.69 8.59 -4.06
C ALA A 44 -8.20 8.23 -3.99
N GLY A 45 -7.88 7.10 -3.37
CA GLY A 45 -6.51 6.56 -3.29
C GLY A 45 -5.92 6.30 -4.68
N TRP A 46 -6.67 5.68 -5.55
CA TRP A 46 -6.24 5.43 -6.93
C TRP A 46 -5.97 6.73 -7.69
N LYS A 47 -6.85 7.72 -7.58
CA LYS A 47 -6.65 9.03 -8.22
C LYS A 47 -5.35 9.69 -7.78
N VAL A 48 -5.06 9.66 -6.48
CA VAL A 48 -3.83 10.23 -5.93
C VAL A 48 -2.59 9.49 -6.45
N LEU A 49 -2.61 8.15 -6.42
CA LEU A 49 -1.50 7.32 -6.90
C LEU A 49 -1.24 7.53 -8.39
N HIS A 50 -2.29 7.55 -9.19
CA HIS A 50 -2.18 7.71 -10.64
C HIS A 50 -1.61 9.07 -11.03
N ALA A 51 -1.99 10.12 -10.31
CA ALA A 51 -1.52 11.48 -10.56
C ALA A 51 -0.01 11.65 -10.36
N VAL A 52 0.60 10.89 -9.45
CA VAL A 52 2.02 11.03 -9.08
C VAL A 52 2.88 9.83 -9.50
N SER A 53 2.34 8.91 -10.30
CA SER A 53 3.00 7.64 -10.64
C SER A 53 4.37 7.82 -11.33
N HIS A 54 4.57 8.91 -12.02
CA HIS A 54 5.81 9.23 -12.73
C HIS A 54 6.58 10.39 -12.11
N ALA A 55 6.10 10.93 -10.98
CA ALA A 55 6.76 12.04 -10.30
C ALA A 55 7.95 11.56 -9.47
N PRO A 56 9.04 12.35 -9.34
CA PRO A 56 10.18 11.97 -8.52
C PRO A 56 9.86 11.84 -7.03
N ASP A 57 8.78 12.45 -6.58
CA ASP A 57 8.27 12.40 -5.20
C ASP A 57 7.06 11.46 -5.05
N SER A 58 7.01 10.39 -5.85
CA SER A 58 5.99 9.35 -5.73
C SER A 58 6.04 8.64 -4.38
N TYR A 59 4.97 7.91 -4.05
CA TYR A 59 4.89 7.18 -2.78
C TYR A 59 5.86 6.01 -2.71
N ASP A 60 6.40 5.78 -1.52
CA ASP A 60 7.26 4.63 -1.19
C ASP A 60 6.47 3.45 -0.65
N LEU A 61 5.27 3.68 -0.14
CA LEU A 61 4.41 2.67 0.46
C LEU A 61 2.94 3.09 0.37
N LEU A 62 2.09 2.10 0.12
CA LEU A 62 0.64 2.21 0.25
C LEU A 62 0.17 1.35 1.43
N ILE A 63 -0.59 1.95 2.34
CA ILE A 63 -1.33 1.21 3.37
C ILE A 63 -2.80 1.39 3.05
N THR A 64 -3.52 0.29 2.83
CA THR A 64 -4.93 0.35 2.49
C THR A 64 -5.75 -0.60 3.35
N ASP A 65 -6.93 -0.14 3.76
CA ASP A 65 -7.96 -1.05 4.26
C ASP A 65 -8.46 -1.93 3.11
N HIS A 66 -8.89 -3.14 3.43
CA HIS A 66 -9.52 -4.03 2.45
C HIS A 66 -11.01 -3.75 2.29
N ASP A 67 -11.70 -3.61 3.41
CA ASP A 67 -13.17 -3.50 3.44
C ASP A 67 -13.61 -2.05 3.23
N MET A 68 -13.62 -1.61 1.99
CA MET A 68 -14.04 -0.27 1.59
C MET A 68 -15.15 -0.35 0.54
N PRO A 69 -16.14 0.57 0.59
CA PRO A 69 -17.16 0.62 -0.45
C PRO A 69 -16.57 1.03 -1.80
N GLY A 70 -17.11 0.47 -2.86
CA GLY A 70 -16.74 0.77 -4.24
C GLY A 70 -15.49 0.03 -4.71
N LEU A 71 -14.32 0.33 -4.17
CA LEU A 71 -13.05 -0.29 -4.53
C LEU A 71 -12.38 -0.90 -3.30
N THR A 72 -12.28 -2.22 -3.26
CA THR A 72 -11.62 -2.94 -2.15
C THR A 72 -10.11 -2.75 -2.18
N GLY A 73 -9.43 -3.07 -1.06
CA GLY A 73 -7.98 -3.01 -0.99
C GLY A 73 -7.29 -3.90 -2.03
N LEU A 74 -7.79 -5.12 -2.26
CA LEU A 74 -7.25 -6.01 -3.28
C LEU A 74 -7.51 -5.50 -4.70
N ALA A 75 -8.66 -4.89 -4.94
CA ALA A 75 -8.95 -4.26 -6.22
C ALA A 75 -8.02 -3.05 -6.48
N LEU A 76 -7.67 -2.31 -5.44
CA LEU A 76 -6.67 -1.24 -5.52
C LEU A 76 -5.28 -1.79 -5.85
N ILE A 77 -4.85 -2.88 -5.22
CA ILE A 77 -3.60 -3.57 -5.56
C ILE A 77 -3.59 -3.99 -7.03
N LYS A 78 -4.70 -4.55 -7.50
CA LYS A 78 -4.84 -4.96 -8.90
C LYS A 78 -4.59 -3.78 -9.85
N LYS A 79 -5.16 -2.61 -9.57
CA LYS A 79 -4.92 -1.40 -10.37
C LYS A 79 -3.47 -0.94 -10.33
N VAL A 80 -2.87 -0.95 -9.16
CA VAL A 80 -1.45 -0.59 -8.96
C VAL A 80 -0.54 -1.51 -9.78
N ARG A 81 -0.78 -2.82 -9.75
CA ARG A 81 0.01 -3.80 -10.49
C ARG A 81 -0.22 -3.69 -12.00
N ALA A 82 -1.47 -3.48 -12.44
CA ALA A 82 -1.79 -3.29 -13.85
C ALA A 82 -1.13 -2.02 -14.43
N ALA A 83 -0.95 -0.99 -13.61
CA ALA A 83 -0.23 0.22 -13.97
C ALA A 83 1.30 0.08 -13.89
N ARG A 84 1.80 -1.11 -13.54
CA ARG A 84 3.24 -1.43 -13.39
C ARG A 84 3.96 -0.53 -12.37
N MET A 85 3.25 -0.13 -11.32
CA MET A 85 3.84 0.62 -10.22
C MET A 85 4.56 -0.34 -9.27
N ALA A 86 5.85 -0.12 -9.05
CA ALA A 86 6.66 -0.88 -8.11
C ALA A 86 6.43 -0.37 -6.67
N LEU A 87 5.19 -0.34 -6.24
CA LEU A 87 4.76 0.19 -4.96
C LEU A 87 4.44 -0.97 -4.02
N PRO A 88 5.14 -1.11 -2.89
CA PRO A 88 4.76 -2.09 -1.88
C PRO A 88 3.45 -1.68 -1.22
N VAL A 89 2.62 -2.67 -0.89
CA VAL A 89 1.30 -2.46 -0.31
C VAL A 89 1.16 -3.26 0.98
N ILE A 90 0.73 -2.60 2.03
CA ILE A 90 0.25 -3.23 3.27
C ILE A 90 -1.27 -3.18 3.26
N VAL A 91 -1.93 -4.32 3.44
CA VAL A 91 -3.38 -4.39 3.55
C VAL A 91 -3.77 -4.57 5.01
N ALA A 92 -4.65 -3.71 5.50
CA ALA A 92 -5.29 -3.87 6.81
C ALA A 92 -6.67 -4.48 6.61
N THR A 93 -6.97 -5.55 7.32
CA THR A 93 -8.25 -6.26 7.18
C THR A 93 -8.68 -6.94 8.47
N GLY A 94 -9.98 -6.98 8.72
CA GLY A 94 -10.57 -7.77 9.79
C GLY A 94 -10.73 -9.26 9.45
N THR A 95 -10.69 -9.59 8.17
CA THR A 95 -10.84 -10.95 7.67
C THR A 95 -9.74 -11.25 6.65
N LEU A 96 -8.95 -12.29 6.91
CA LEU A 96 -7.91 -12.70 5.98
C LEU A 96 -8.52 -13.20 4.67
N PRO A 97 -7.94 -12.84 3.52
CA PRO A 97 -8.35 -13.40 2.23
C PRO A 97 -8.16 -14.91 2.20
N PRO A 98 -8.90 -15.64 1.34
CA PRO A 98 -8.69 -17.07 1.15
C PRO A 98 -7.23 -17.37 0.77
N GLU A 99 -6.64 -18.39 1.41
CA GLU A 99 -5.23 -18.76 1.19
C GLU A 99 -4.93 -19.08 -0.29
N ASP A 100 -5.89 -19.67 -0.99
CA ASP A 100 -5.74 -20.04 -2.40
C ASP A 100 -5.70 -18.85 -3.34
N LEU A 101 -6.17 -17.67 -2.90
CA LEU A 101 -6.17 -16.47 -3.73
C LEU A 101 -4.76 -16.07 -4.14
N PHE A 102 -3.82 -16.07 -3.20
CA PHE A 102 -2.43 -15.67 -3.49
C PHE A 102 -1.60 -16.79 -4.12
N ILE A 103 -2.03 -18.06 -3.96
CA ILE A 103 -1.47 -19.17 -4.72
C ILE A 103 -1.85 -19.05 -6.19
N ARG A 104 -3.12 -18.71 -6.44
CA ARG A 104 -3.68 -18.55 -7.79
C ARG A 104 -3.19 -17.27 -8.47
N TYR A 105 -3.06 -16.19 -7.70
CA TYR A 105 -2.66 -14.86 -8.17
C TYR A 105 -1.53 -14.29 -7.31
N PRO A 106 -0.28 -14.82 -7.42
CA PRO A 106 0.83 -14.40 -6.55
C PRO A 106 1.16 -12.91 -6.64
N TRP A 107 0.90 -12.29 -7.77
CA TRP A 107 1.15 -10.86 -7.99
C TRP A 107 0.16 -9.94 -7.24
N LEU A 108 -0.97 -10.49 -6.74
CA LEU A 108 -1.90 -9.75 -5.86
C LEU A 108 -1.44 -9.75 -4.40
N GLN A 109 -0.48 -10.57 -4.03
CA GLN A 109 -0.05 -10.67 -2.65
C GLN A 109 0.49 -9.33 -2.16
N PRO A 110 -0.04 -8.79 -1.05
CA PRO A 110 0.53 -7.60 -0.44
C PRO A 110 1.91 -7.90 0.14
N ALA A 111 2.72 -6.86 0.35
CA ALA A 111 4.01 -7.00 1.02
C ALA A 111 3.83 -7.45 2.48
N ALA A 112 2.74 -7.02 3.12
CA ALA A 112 2.34 -7.48 4.45
C ALA A 112 0.84 -7.29 4.65
N THR A 113 0.28 -8.01 5.61
CA THR A 113 -1.11 -7.88 6.02
C THR A 113 -1.17 -7.57 7.52
N LEU A 114 -1.94 -6.54 7.88
CA LEU A 114 -2.26 -6.20 9.27
C LEU A 114 -3.67 -6.68 9.57
N VAL A 115 -3.79 -7.56 10.54
CA VAL A 115 -5.10 -8.07 10.99
C VAL A 115 -5.67 -7.11 12.02
N LYS A 116 -6.86 -6.60 11.77
CA LYS A 116 -7.56 -5.70 12.69
C LYS A 116 -8.15 -6.47 13.88
N PRO A 117 -8.10 -5.96 15.11
CA PRO A 117 -7.41 -4.75 15.53
C PRO A 117 -5.89 -4.96 15.65
N TYR A 118 -5.09 -3.99 15.21
CA TYR A 118 -3.64 -4.01 15.36
C TYR A 118 -3.18 -2.87 16.27
N SER A 119 -2.04 -3.06 16.93
CA SER A 119 -1.43 -2.06 17.78
C SER A 119 -0.59 -1.06 16.97
N ILE A 120 -0.24 0.05 17.60
CA ILE A 120 0.70 1.05 17.04
C ILE A 120 2.05 0.39 16.73
N GLU A 121 2.54 -0.45 17.64
CA GLU A 121 3.81 -1.18 17.47
C GLU A 121 3.76 -2.14 16.28
N GLN A 122 2.63 -2.82 16.06
CA GLN A 122 2.45 -3.68 14.90
C GLN A 122 2.44 -2.89 13.60
N LEU A 123 1.75 -1.74 13.57
CA LEU A 123 1.74 -0.85 12.41
C LEU A 123 3.16 -0.37 12.08
N LEU A 124 3.85 0.22 13.03
CA LEU A 124 5.19 0.78 12.84
C LEU A 124 6.22 -0.29 12.48
N GLY A 125 6.18 -1.43 13.17
CA GLY A 125 7.07 -2.56 12.90
C GLY A 125 6.87 -3.13 11.50
N THR A 126 5.63 -3.26 11.05
CA THR A 126 5.29 -3.75 9.70
C THR A 126 5.76 -2.77 8.63
N VAL A 127 5.51 -1.48 8.81
CA VAL A 127 5.95 -0.43 7.87
C VAL A 127 7.48 -0.43 7.76
N GLU A 128 8.18 -0.46 8.87
CA GLU A 128 9.64 -0.49 8.89
C GLU A 128 10.21 -1.72 8.19
N ALA A 129 9.64 -2.90 8.46
CA ALA A 129 10.06 -4.15 7.83
C ALA A 129 9.85 -4.14 6.31
N VAL A 130 8.70 -3.67 5.84
CA VAL A 130 8.40 -3.57 4.41
C VAL A 130 9.33 -2.59 3.71
N LEU A 131 9.52 -1.41 4.26
CA LEU A 131 10.41 -0.39 3.67
C LEU A 131 11.87 -0.82 3.65
N ARG A 132 12.31 -1.61 4.63
CA ARG A 132 13.67 -2.17 4.68
C ARG A 132 13.90 -3.19 3.57
N THR A 133 12.93 -4.06 3.29
CA THR A 133 13.02 -5.07 2.24
C THR A 133 13.06 -4.46 0.83
N VAL A 134 12.33 -3.38 0.60
CA VAL A 134 12.24 -2.70 -0.70
C VAL A 134 13.55 -2.03 -1.11
N THR A 135 14.36 -1.58 -0.16
CA THR A 135 15.68 -1.02 -0.47
C THR A 135 16.67 -2.05 -1.00
N SER A 136 16.45 -3.34 -0.75
CA SER A 136 17.36 -4.42 -1.16
C SER A 136 16.91 -5.17 -2.43
N SER A 137 15.68 -5.03 -2.91
CA SER A 137 15.27 -5.67 -4.17
C SER A 137 14.13 -4.92 -4.85
N ARG A 138 14.47 -4.04 -5.77
CA ARG A 138 13.51 -3.44 -6.70
C ARG A 138 13.13 -4.43 -7.80
N LYS A 139 12.62 -5.60 -7.44
CA LYS A 139 11.99 -6.48 -8.41
C LYS A 139 10.59 -5.95 -8.69
N GLN A 140 10.40 -5.45 -9.91
CA GLN A 140 9.08 -5.11 -10.41
C GLN A 140 8.23 -6.38 -10.43
N ILE A 141 7.25 -6.45 -9.55
CA ILE A 141 6.22 -7.49 -9.63
C ILE A 141 5.18 -6.97 -10.63
N ALA A 142 5.31 -7.39 -11.88
CA ALA A 142 4.38 -7.06 -12.94
C ALA A 142 3.38 -8.21 -13.13
N PRO A 143 2.10 -7.93 -13.49
CA PRO A 143 1.18 -8.97 -13.91
C PRO A 143 1.72 -9.67 -15.17
N PRO A 144 1.39 -10.97 -15.38
CA PRO A 144 1.85 -11.70 -16.55
C PRO A 144 1.33 -11.06 -17.85
N PRO A 145 2.06 -11.22 -18.97
CA PRO A 145 1.70 -10.56 -20.24
C PRO A 145 0.33 -10.92 -20.78
N ASN A 146 -0.25 -12.05 -20.36
CA ASN A 146 -1.58 -12.51 -20.78
C ASN A 146 -2.68 -12.16 -19.77
N TRP A 147 -2.47 -11.11 -19.00
CA TRP A 147 -3.45 -10.67 -18.03
C TRP A 147 -4.77 -10.29 -18.70
N PRO A 148 -5.89 -10.94 -18.35
CA PRO A 148 -7.18 -10.54 -18.92
C PRO A 148 -7.51 -9.12 -18.46
N SER A 149 -7.71 -8.24 -19.44
CA SER A 149 -8.17 -6.89 -19.16
C SER A 149 -9.47 -6.96 -18.36
N VAL A 150 -9.39 -6.40 -17.18
CA VAL A 150 -10.45 -6.00 -16.26
C VAL A 150 -11.86 -6.50 -16.60
N GLY A 151 -12.27 -7.62 -16.05
CA GLY A 151 -13.67 -8.03 -16.21
C GLY A 151 -14.04 -9.30 -15.48
N GLY A 152 -13.07 -10.13 -15.10
CA GLY A 152 -13.34 -11.48 -14.63
C GLY A 152 -12.99 -11.81 -13.18
N LEU A 153 -12.38 -10.91 -12.43
CA LEU A 153 -12.03 -11.16 -11.04
C LEU A 153 -12.90 -10.34 -10.13
N GLN A 154 -13.85 -10.99 -9.51
CA GLN A 154 -14.54 -10.46 -8.33
C GLN A 154 -13.60 -10.62 -7.15
N LEU A 155 -12.96 -9.53 -6.77
CA LEU A 155 -12.16 -9.43 -5.56
C LEU A 155 -12.95 -8.75 -4.44
#